data_27f14dacb2e8689133d83d1ecebfbe89
#
_entry.id   27f14dacb2e8689133d83d1ecebfbe89
#
_cell.length_a   1.000
_cell.length_b   1.000
_cell.length_c   1.000
_cell.angle_alpha   90.00
_cell.angle_beta   90.00
_cell.angle_gamma   90.00
#
_symmetry.space_group_name_H-M   'P 1'
#
loop_
_entity.id
_entity.type
_entity.pdbx_description
1 polymer ?
#
loop_
_entity_poly.entity_id
_entity_poly.type
_entity_poly.pdbx_seq_one_letter_code
_entity_poly.pdbx_strand_id
1 'polypeptide(L)'
;MVKNTRKTISSDDLRPLNLPIPTNVVIDEYELPVAINMNGKWVYVERINDAWQISDEWWRDKPIIRSYFECLTKDTNRVTLFRDIIFDIWYLQKT
;
A
#
# COMPACT_ATOMS: atom_id res chain seq x y z
N MET A 1 16.77 20.69 16.31
CA MET A 1 16.64 20.69 16.69
C MET A 1 16.44 20.43 16.59
N VAL A 2 16.32 20.34 16.25
CA VAL A 2 16.02 20.20 16.47
C VAL A 2 15.68 19.84 16.20
N LYS A 3 15.71 19.80 16.08
CA LYS A 3 15.38 19.61 16.18
C LYS A 3 15.00 19.11 15.88
N ASN A 4 14.93 19.10 15.60
CA ASN A 4 14.48 18.77 15.68
C ASN A 4 14.01 18.47 15.28
N THR A 5 13.91 18.59 15.12
CA THR A 5 13.28 18.49 15.17
C THR A 5 12.95 18.24 14.78
N ARG A 6 13.05 18.36 14.70
CA ARG A 6 12.60 18.27 14.74
C ARG A 6 11.98 17.93 14.67
N LYS A 7 11.85 18.06 14.66
CA LYS A 7 11.02 17.91 14.85
C LYS A 7 10.26 17.67 14.75
N THR A 8 10.13 17.77 14.70
CA THR A 8 9.21 17.54 14.83
C THR A 8 8.37 17.70 14.60
N ILE A 9 8.39 17.92 14.51
CA ILE A 9 7.43 18.08 14.56
C ILE A 9 6.62 17.74 14.66
N SER A 10 6.27 17.87 15.03
CA SER A 10 5.41 17.42 15.32
C SER A 10 4.94 16.99 14.83
N SER A 11 5.13 16.76 14.92
CA SER A 11 4.64 15.97 14.24
C SER A 11 3.35 15.51 13.80
N ASP A 12 2.25 15.49 14.37
CA ASP A 12 1.03 14.94 13.86
C ASP A 12 0.51 15.73 12.69
N ASP A 13 0.50 17.00 12.81
CA ASP A 13 0.06 17.82 11.70
C ASP A 13 1.03 17.77 10.55
N LEU A 14 2.21 17.20 10.79
CA LEU A 14 3.18 17.00 9.74
C LEU A 14 3.12 15.61 9.15
N ARG A 15 2.22 14.78 9.62
CA ARG A 15 2.12 13.44 9.12
C ARG A 15 1.66 13.46 7.67
N PRO A 16 2.32 12.67 6.80
CA PRO A 16 1.93 12.63 5.40
C PRO A 16 0.51 12.15 5.22
N LEU A 17 -0.24 12.81 4.36
CA LEU A 17 -1.62 12.41 4.09
C LEU A 17 -1.70 11.13 3.27
N ASN A 18 -0.63 10.81 2.56
CA ASN A 18 -0.61 9.63 1.70
C ASN A 18 0.19 8.49 2.30
N LEU A 19 0.28 8.44 3.62
CA LEU A 19 0.95 7.35 4.30
C LEU A 19 0.19 6.05 4.03
N PRO A 20 0.88 4.97 3.66
CA PRO A 20 0.21 3.70 3.40
C PRO A 20 -0.52 3.18 4.63
N ILE A 21 -1.66 2.55 4.40
CA ILE A 21 -2.51 2.02 5.45
C ILE A 21 -2.59 0.52 5.30
N PRO A 22 -2.25 -0.26 6.34
CA PRO A 22 -2.40 -1.71 6.27
C PRO A 22 -3.87 -2.06 6.01
N THR A 23 -4.10 -3.02 5.12
CA THR A 23 -5.45 -3.39 4.76
C THR A 23 -5.51 -4.88 4.47
N ASN A 24 -6.73 -5.41 4.44
CA ASN A 24 -6.96 -6.79 4.10
C ASN A 24 -7.38 -6.87 2.64
N VAL A 25 -6.82 -7.84 1.93
CA VAL A 25 -7.06 -8.02 0.51
C VAL A 25 -7.33 -9.50 0.27
N VAL A 26 -8.34 -9.79 -0.52
CA VAL A 26 -8.61 -11.15 -1.00
C VAL A 26 -7.93 -11.29 -2.36
N ILE A 27 -7.19 -12.36 -2.54
CA ILE A 27 -6.46 -12.60 -3.78
C ILE A 27 -7.03 -13.86 -4.46
N ASP A 28 -6.79 -13.93 -5.76
CA ASP A 28 -7.19 -15.10 -6.53
C ASP A 28 -6.04 -16.12 -6.58
N GLU A 29 -6.22 -17.15 -7.42
CA GLU A 29 -5.23 -18.21 -7.52
C GLU A 29 -3.90 -17.73 -8.09
N TYR A 30 -3.90 -16.58 -8.76
CA TYR A 30 -2.69 -15.98 -9.30
C TYR A 30 -2.11 -14.93 -8.36
N GLU A 31 -2.66 -14.83 -7.14
CA GLU A 31 -2.22 -13.86 -6.13
C GLU A 31 -2.50 -12.42 -6.54
N LEU A 32 -3.51 -12.22 -7.38
CA LEU A 32 -3.92 -10.89 -7.78
C LEU A 32 -5.08 -10.42 -6.91
N PRO A 33 -5.13 -9.14 -6.56
CA PRO A 33 -6.19 -8.65 -5.68
C PRO A 33 -7.55 -8.68 -6.37
N VAL A 34 -8.55 -9.22 -5.69
CA VAL A 34 -9.92 -9.25 -6.21
C VAL A 34 -10.89 -8.48 -5.31
N ALA A 35 -10.55 -8.26 -4.05
CA ALA A 35 -11.37 -7.48 -3.14
C ALA A 35 -10.49 -6.83 -2.11
N ILE A 36 -10.86 -5.63 -1.69
CA ILE A 36 -10.08 -4.80 -0.78
C ILE A 36 -10.98 -4.36 0.35
N ASN A 37 -10.50 -4.46 1.58
CA ASN A 37 -11.22 -3.92 2.72
C ASN A 37 -10.86 -2.45 2.87
N MET A 38 -11.82 -1.59 2.60
CA MET A 38 -11.62 -0.15 2.68
C MET A 38 -12.54 0.40 3.77
N ASN A 39 -11.93 0.77 4.90
CA ASN A 39 -12.65 1.34 6.04
C ASN A 39 -13.74 0.39 6.54
N GLY A 40 -13.42 -0.91 6.60
CA GLY A 40 -14.36 -1.90 7.07
C GLY A 40 -15.36 -2.36 6.05
N LYS A 41 -15.30 -1.85 4.83
CA LYS A 41 -16.21 -2.22 3.76
C LYS A 41 -15.43 -2.91 2.66
N TRP A 42 -15.94 -4.05 2.19
CA TRP A 42 -15.31 -4.78 1.09
C TRP A 42 -15.70 -4.16 -0.23
N VAL A 43 -14.69 -3.84 -1.03
CA VAL A 43 -14.88 -3.25 -2.36
C VAL A 43 -14.20 -4.20 -3.34
N TYR A 44 -14.92 -4.55 -4.41
CA TYR A 44 -14.40 -5.49 -5.39
C TYR A 44 -13.59 -4.77 -6.45
N VAL A 45 -12.53 -5.44 -6.92
CA VAL A 45 -11.69 -4.93 -7.99
C VAL A 45 -12.33 -5.31 -9.31
N GLU A 46 -12.56 -4.31 -10.16
CA GLU A 46 -13.09 -4.57 -11.48
C GLU A 46 -11.98 -5.00 -12.42
N ARG A 47 -10.84 -4.32 -12.37
CA ARG A 47 -9.70 -4.72 -13.17
C ARG A 47 -8.44 -4.11 -12.59
N ILE A 48 -7.29 -4.70 -12.97
CA ILE A 48 -5.98 -4.20 -12.61
C ILE A 48 -5.43 -3.49 -13.83
N ASN A 49 -5.18 -2.18 -13.70
CA ASN A 49 -4.70 -1.36 -14.81
C ASN A 49 -3.21 -1.49 -14.98
N ASP A 50 -2.48 -1.69 -13.90
CA ASP A 50 -1.02 -1.73 -13.96
C ASP A 50 -0.50 -2.51 -12.78
N ALA A 51 0.67 -3.09 -12.94
CA ALA A 51 1.33 -3.84 -11.87
C ALA A 51 2.82 -3.72 -12.06
N TRP A 52 3.54 -3.49 -10.96
CA TRP A 52 5.00 -3.41 -11.02
C TRP A 52 5.57 -3.84 -9.69
N GLN A 53 6.87 -4.10 -9.68
CA GLN A 53 7.55 -4.55 -8.47
C GLN A 53 8.74 -3.64 -8.21
N ILE A 54 8.93 -3.34 -6.93
CA ILE A 54 10.07 -2.56 -6.48
C ILE A 54 10.89 -3.43 -5.56
N SER A 55 12.20 -3.49 -5.81
CA SER A 55 13.16 -4.15 -4.94
C SER A 55 14.20 -3.12 -4.54
N ASP A 56 14.35 -2.91 -3.24
CA ASP A 56 15.27 -1.92 -2.73
C ASP A 56 16.00 -2.46 -1.53
N GLU A 57 17.16 -1.87 -1.24
CA GLU A 57 17.97 -2.25 -0.09
C GLU A 57 18.23 -3.76 -0.05
N TRP A 58 18.50 -4.33 -1.23
CA TRP A 58 18.66 -5.78 -1.37
C TRP A 58 19.88 -6.30 -0.60
N TRP A 59 20.76 -5.41 -0.17
CA TRP A 59 21.94 -5.78 0.60
C TRP A 59 21.62 -5.97 2.09
N ARG A 60 20.41 -5.69 2.54
CA ARG A 60 20.03 -5.82 3.93
C ARG A 60 19.48 -7.22 4.19
N ASP A 61 19.48 -7.61 5.47
CA ASP A 61 18.90 -8.89 5.85
C ASP A 61 17.44 -8.98 5.45
N LYS A 62 16.72 -7.87 5.57
CA LYS A 62 15.33 -7.79 5.16
C LYS A 62 15.19 -6.67 4.15
N PRO A 63 15.40 -7.01 2.89
CA PRO A 63 15.27 -5.99 1.84
C PRO A 63 13.82 -5.54 1.69
N ILE A 64 13.64 -4.45 0.97
CA ILE A 64 12.31 -3.94 0.65
C ILE A 64 11.92 -4.51 -0.70
N ILE A 65 10.91 -5.38 -0.69
CA ILE A 65 10.38 -5.96 -1.92
C ILE A 65 8.88 -5.78 -1.87
N ARG A 66 8.34 -5.04 -2.86
CA ARG A 66 6.93 -4.69 -2.89
C ARG A 66 6.36 -4.93 -4.27
N SER A 67 5.20 -5.55 -4.31
CA SER A 67 4.44 -5.72 -5.55
C SER A 67 3.29 -4.73 -5.52
N TYR A 68 3.27 -3.84 -6.51
CA TYR A 68 2.29 -2.77 -6.61
C TYR A 68 1.23 -3.12 -7.65
N PHE A 69 0.00 -2.70 -7.37
CA PHE A 69 -1.13 -2.89 -8.28
C PHE A 69 -1.96 -1.62 -8.31
N GLU A 70 -2.19 -1.11 -9.50
CA GLU A 70 -3.15 -0.02 -9.69
C GLU A 70 -4.46 -0.65 -10.13
N CYS A 71 -5.48 -0.50 -9.29
CA CYS A 71 -6.76 -1.19 -9.48
C CYS A 71 -7.87 -0.20 -9.73
N LEU A 72 -8.81 -0.60 -10.57
CA LEU A 72 -10.09 0.09 -10.71
C LEU A 72 -11.12 -0.73 -9.97
N THR A 73 -11.82 -0.10 -9.03
CA THR A 73 -12.82 -0.80 -8.23
C THR A 73 -14.18 -0.73 -8.91
N LYS A 74 -15.10 -1.60 -8.45
CA LYS A 74 -16.43 -1.67 -9.03
C LYS A 74 -17.21 -0.36 -8.86
N ASP A 75 -16.87 0.42 -7.83
CA ASP A 75 -17.50 1.73 -7.64
C ASP A 75 -16.70 2.85 -8.33
N THR A 76 -15.89 2.48 -9.33
CA THR A 76 -15.20 3.39 -10.25
C THR A 76 -14.12 4.24 -9.60
N ASN A 77 -13.59 3.81 -8.48
CA ASN A 77 -12.46 4.48 -7.84
C ASN A 77 -11.16 3.82 -8.26
N ARG A 78 -10.15 4.64 -8.44
CA ARG A 78 -8.81 4.14 -8.74
C ARG A 78 -8.01 4.11 -7.45
N VAL A 79 -7.44 2.95 -7.13
CA VAL A 79 -6.67 2.80 -5.91
C VAL A 79 -5.36 2.10 -6.24
N THR A 80 -4.33 2.40 -5.46
CA THR A 80 -3.05 1.72 -5.56
C THR A 80 -2.84 0.91 -4.31
N LEU A 81 -2.54 -0.37 -4.51
CA LEU A 81 -2.23 -1.29 -3.44
C LEU A 81 -0.79 -1.74 -3.59
N PHE A 82 -0.17 -2.13 -2.49
CA PHE A 82 1.05 -2.90 -2.62
C PHE A 82 1.11 -3.97 -1.55
N ARG A 83 1.80 -5.04 -1.88
CA ARG A 83 2.06 -6.14 -0.98
C ARG A 83 3.52 -6.11 -0.61
N ASP A 84 3.81 -6.04 0.68
CA ASP A 84 5.17 -6.20 1.15
C ASP A 84 5.46 -7.70 1.14
N ILE A 85 6.34 -8.12 0.24
CA ILE A 85 6.59 -9.55 0.03
C ILE A 85 7.31 -10.16 1.24
N ILE A 86 8.19 -9.39 1.86
CA ILE A 86 9.01 -9.92 2.97
C ILE A 86 8.14 -10.19 4.19
N PHE A 87 7.22 -9.28 4.51
CA PHE A 87 6.37 -9.42 5.69
C PHE A 87 4.98 -9.92 5.36
N ASP A 88 4.65 -10.02 4.07
CA ASP A 88 3.35 -10.51 3.58
C ASP A 88 2.20 -9.70 4.15
N ILE A 89 2.31 -8.38 3.98
CA ILE A 89 1.29 -7.45 4.44
C ILE A 89 0.87 -6.59 3.25
N TRP A 90 -0.44 -6.42 3.10
CA TRP A 90 -0.99 -5.55 2.06
C TRP A 90 -1.21 -4.16 2.61
N TYR A 91 -0.98 -3.17 1.77
CA TYR A 91 -1.17 -1.78 2.11
C TYR A 91 -1.98 -1.09 1.04
N LEU A 92 -2.85 -0.18 1.47
CA LEU A 92 -3.55 0.74 0.59
C LEU A 92 -2.76 2.03 0.58
N GLN A 93 -2.33 2.45 -0.60
CA GLN A 93 -1.58 3.69 -0.74
C GLN A 93 -2.51 4.77 -1.21
N LYS A 94 -2.62 5.81 -0.41
CA LYS A 94 -3.45 6.94 -0.78
C LYS A 94 -2.73 7.85 -1.75
N THR A 95 -3.46 8.39 -2.67
CA THR A 95 -2.91 9.31 -3.67
C THR A 95 -3.50 10.69 -3.52
#